data_3d48ccaf0fc8d66b4720c14d9fccd18f
#
_entry.id   3d48ccaf0fc8d66b4720c14d9fccd18f
#
_cell.length_a   1.000
_cell.length_b   1.000
_cell.length_c   1.000
_cell.angle_alpha   90.00
_cell.angle_beta   90.00
_cell.angle_gamma   90.00
#
_symmetry.space_group_name_H-M   'P 1'
#
loop_
_entity.id
_entity.type
_entity.pdbx_description
1 polymer ?
#
loop_
_entity_poly.entity_id
_entity_poly.type
_entity_poly.pdbx_seq_one_letter_code
_entity_poly.pdbx_strand_id
1 'polypeptide(L)'
;MKVLYVTDPGADYLSDQIYDGLCSVLERQNVIDFPAKPLYHDQQPAPHLTQNPDDDSALHDVESMIRERRIDLMIVSSPRSGAMEAFRRLNESANGTPVVLLDGEDDGRIRSDAARCVGAGLYFKREYKKPTKVNRNGGWSPPATFHEDSRLEGRIYPLPFSVTAASMSHPSSMLTRDVDISFVGRASHRKRVRAVNLLRRTKGIRFEGGVYLDAADRRSKLAASWLGIATSKLMGDPPAPAWAQMSRMNVQDYRALLHRSKMALSVRGGGFDTVRYWEIVAAKTLLVSEPPDIVIPHNFEHGRHVIFCRHDFHDLPAIVRRLRDDDQVRQEMVEAAYRHLLAYHTSERRATYLLDLCRRML
;
A
#
# COMPACT_ATOMS: atom_id res chain seq x y z
N MET A 1 17.98 -6.81 -18.54
CA MET A 1 17.73 -7.49 -17.25
C MET A 1 16.39 -8.18 -17.35
N LYS A 2 16.38 -9.49 -17.18
CA LYS A 2 15.16 -10.30 -17.21
C LYS A 2 14.81 -10.75 -15.80
N VAL A 3 13.57 -10.49 -15.39
CA VAL A 3 13.06 -10.75 -14.03
C VAL A 3 12.03 -11.86 -14.06
N LEU A 4 12.19 -12.85 -13.19
CA LEU A 4 11.14 -13.80 -12.87
C LEU A 4 10.37 -13.29 -11.63
N TYR A 5 9.11 -13.01 -11.80
CA TYR A 5 8.21 -12.51 -10.76
C TYR A 5 7.32 -13.64 -10.25
N VAL A 6 7.68 -14.21 -9.11
CA VAL A 6 6.94 -15.34 -8.52
C VAL A 6 5.70 -14.80 -7.80
N THR A 7 4.51 -15.10 -8.34
CA THR A 7 3.24 -14.46 -7.95
C THR A 7 2.48 -15.23 -6.88
N ASP A 8 1.66 -14.50 -6.13
CA ASP A 8 0.55 -15.04 -5.35
C ASP A 8 -0.75 -14.79 -6.12
N PRO A 9 -1.66 -15.77 -6.22
CA PRO A 9 -2.91 -15.61 -6.97
C PRO A 9 -3.87 -14.61 -6.31
N GLY A 10 -3.72 -14.38 -5.00
CA GLY A 10 -4.55 -13.44 -4.26
C GLY A 10 -4.27 -11.98 -4.61
N ALA A 11 -5.23 -11.11 -4.30
CA ALA A 11 -5.05 -9.66 -4.44
C ALA A 11 -3.95 -9.16 -3.47
N ASP A 12 -2.95 -8.48 -4.01
CA ASP A 12 -1.86 -7.88 -3.27
C ASP A 12 -1.43 -6.56 -3.92
N TYR A 13 -1.85 -5.45 -3.34
CA TYR A 13 -1.59 -4.11 -3.90
C TYR A 13 -0.10 -3.81 -4.07
N LEU A 14 0.76 -4.24 -3.14
CA LEU A 14 2.21 -4.00 -3.27
C LEU A 14 2.76 -4.78 -4.46
N SER A 15 2.46 -6.07 -4.51
CA SER A 15 2.87 -6.96 -5.59
C SER A 15 2.41 -6.43 -6.96
N ASP A 16 1.13 -6.07 -7.06
CA ASP A 16 0.53 -5.62 -8.33
C ASP A 16 1.14 -4.29 -8.80
N GLN A 17 1.42 -3.36 -7.89
CA GLN A 17 2.07 -2.08 -8.20
C GLN A 17 3.55 -2.24 -8.59
N ILE A 18 4.28 -3.14 -7.95
CA ILE A 18 5.68 -3.41 -8.30
C ILE A 18 5.77 -4.10 -9.66
N TYR A 19 4.87 -5.04 -9.95
CA TYR A 19 4.80 -5.68 -11.27
C TYR A 19 4.57 -4.64 -12.39
N ASP A 20 3.58 -3.76 -12.23
CA ASP A 20 3.29 -2.65 -13.15
C ASP A 20 4.53 -1.77 -13.38
N GLY A 21 5.21 -1.39 -12.29
CA GLY A 21 6.42 -0.60 -12.36
C GLY A 21 7.59 -1.30 -13.04
N LEU A 22 7.79 -2.61 -12.79
CA LEU A 22 8.82 -3.40 -13.44
C LEU A 22 8.57 -3.51 -14.95
N CYS A 23 7.32 -3.74 -15.36
CA CYS A 23 6.95 -3.74 -16.78
C CYS A 23 7.22 -2.39 -17.46
N SER A 24 7.04 -1.29 -16.74
CA SER A 24 7.34 0.06 -17.26
C SER A 24 8.84 0.33 -17.40
N VAL A 25 9.66 -0.18 -16.46
CA VAL A 25 11.12 0.07 -16.43
C VAL A 25 11.91 -0.88 -17.33
N LEU A 26 11.52 -2.15 -17.35
CA LEU A 26 12.27 -3.22 -18.01
C LEU A 26 11.69 -3.63 -19.36
N GLU A 27 10.57 -3.07 -19.76
CA GLU A 27 9.69 -3.54 -20.83
C GLU A 27 9.03 -4.89 -20.49
N ARG A 28 7.74 -5.05 -20.86
CA ARG A 28 6.89 -6.19 -20.50
C ARG A 28 7.52 -7.56 -20.78
N GLN A 29 8.20 -7.73 -21.91
CA GLN A 29 8.81 -9.00 -22.32
C GLN A 29 9.98 -9.45 -21.43
N ASN A 30 10.48 -8.57 -20.58
CA ASN A 30 11.56 -8.85 -19.65
C ASN A 30 11.09 -9.15 -18.22
N VAL A 31 9.76 -9.13 -17.98
CA VAL A 31 9.14 -9.46 -16.69
C VAL A 31 8.23 -10.65 -16.88
N ILE A 32 8.66 -11.80 -16.40
CA ILE A 32 7.92 -13.06 -16.51
C ILE A 32 7.24 -13.34 -15.17
N ASP A 33 5.93 -13.42 -15.14
CA ASP A 33 5.19 -13.81 -13.95
C ASP A 33 4.93 -15.33 -13.93
N PHE A 34 5.15 -15.93 -12.78
CA PHE A 34 4.91 -17.36 -12.57
C PHE A 34 4.36 -17.61 -11.14
N PRO A 35 3.25 -18.35 -10.97
CA PRO A 35 2.28 -18.67 -12.02
C PRO A 35 1.72 -17.41 -12.68
N ALA A 36 1.27 -17.53 -13.92
CA ALA A 36 0.65 -16.40 -14.62
C ALA A 36 -0.54 -15.86 -13.82
N LYS A 37 -0.51 -14.58 -13.45
CA LYS A 37 -1.60 -13.94 -12.70
C LYS A 37 -2.58 -13.30 -13.68
N PRO A 38 -3.86 -13.75 -13.78
CA PRO A 38 -4.81 -13.24 -14.76
C PRO A 38 -4.93 -11.71 -14.79
N LEU A 39 -4.90 -11.07 -13.61
CA LEU A 39 -4.94 -9.61 -13.46
C LEU A 39 -3.86 -8.87 -14.28
N TYR A 40 -2.73 -9.50 -14.55
CA TYR A 40 -1.62 -8.90 -15.28
C TYR A 40 -1.78 -9.03 -16.80
N HIS A 41 -2.76 -9.82 -17.27
CA HIS A 41 -2.91 -10.21 -18.69
C HIS A 41 -4.28 -9.85 -19.28
N ASP A 42 -5.14 -9.13 -18.58
CA ASP A 42 -6.52 -8.81 -19.00
C ASP A 42 -6.62 -8.10 -20.37
N GLN A 43 -5.55 -7.48 -20.84
CA GLN A 43 -5.52 -6.77 -22.13
C GLN A 43 -4.69 -7.44 -23.23
N GLN A 44 -3.85 -8.42 -22.89
CA GLN A 44 -3.05 -9.20 -23.85
C GLN A 44 -2.78 -10.60 -23.27
N PRO A 45 -3.05 -11.68 -24.01
CA PRO A 45 -2.66 -13.02 -23.55
C PRO A 45 -1.16 -13.06 -23.31
N ALA A 46 -0.74 -13.74 -22.24
CA ALA A 46 0.68 -13.93 -21.96
C ALA A 46 1.37 -14.58 -23.14
N PRO A 47 2.41 -13.98 -23.73
CA PRO A 47 2.96 -14.46 -25.00
C PRO A 47 3.56 -15.86 -24.92
N HIS A 48 3.78 -16.41 -23.71
CA HIS A 48 4.52 -17.65 -23.49
C HIS A 48 3.94 -18.58 -22.41
N LEU A 49 2.78 -18.23 -21.82
CA LEU A 49 2.19 -19.02 -20.76
C LEU A 49 0.76 -19.42 -21.12
N THR A 50 0.53 -20.71 -21.20
CA THR A 50 -0.83 -21.27 -21.29
C THR A 50 -1.64 -20.85 -20.06
N GLN A 51 -2.93 -20.60 -20.24
CA GLN A 51 -3.82 -19.97 -19.25
C GLN A 51 -4.14 -20.86 -18.02
N ASN A 52 -3.46 -21.96 -17.84
CA ASN A 52 -3.70 -22.88 -16.73
C ASN A 52 -2.56 -22.74 -15.68
N PRO A 53 -2.87 -22.30 -14.43
CA PRO A 53 -1.87 -22.24 -13.34
C PRO A 53 -1.23 -23.60 -13.02
N ASP A 54 -1.87 -24.70 -13.37
CA ASP A 54 -1.41 -26.07 -13.16
C ASP A 54 -0.71 -26.66 -14.39
N ASP A 55 -0.38 -25.86 -15.40
CA ASP A 55 0.24 -26.32 -16.62
C ASP A 55 1.75 -26.59 -16.39
N ASP A 56 2.11 -27.86 -16.36
CA ASP A 56 3.48 -28.33 -16.21
C ASP A 56 4.40 -27.85 -17.35
N SER A 57 3.84 -27.44 -18.51
CA SER A 57 4.63 -26.90 -19.61
C SER A 57 5.20 -25.51 -19.27
N ALA A 58 4.41 -24.64 -18.64
CA ALA A 58 4.85 -23.32 -18.19
C ALA A 58 5.94 -23.43 -17.12
N LEU A 59 5.81 -24.39 -16.21
CA LEU A 59 6.84 -24.67 -15.22
C LEU A 59 8.15 -25.10 -15.89
N HIS A 60 8.08 -26.04 -16.84
CA HIS A 60 9.24 -26.53 -17.55
C HIS A 60 9.98 -25.43 -18.33
N ASP A 61 9.22 -24.54 -18.99
CA ASP A 61 9.80 -23.40 -19.72
C ASP A 61 10.54 -22.45 -18.78
N VAL A 62 9.93 -22.10 -17.64
CA VAL A 62 10.56 -21.22 -16.64
C VAL A 62 11.80 -21.87 -16.04
N GLU A 63 11.74 -23.15 -15.70
CA GLU A 63 12.89 -23.91 -15.19
C GLU A 63 14.04 -23.96 -16.21
N SER A 64 13.73 -24.17 -17.51
CA SER A 64 14.71 -24.13 -18.58
C SER A 64 15.40 -22.77 -18.64
N MET A 65 14.62 -21.69 -18.57
CA MET A 65 15.18 -20.33 -18.56
C MET A 65 16.10 -20.06 -17.37
N ILE A 66 15.78 -20.61 -16.19
CA ILE A 66 16.63 -20.48 -15.00
C ILE A 66 17.93 -21.28 -15.20
N ARG A 67 17.82 -22.56 -15.60
CA ARG A 67 19.00 -23.44 -15.87
C ARG A 67 19.94 -22.86 -16.92
N GLU A 68 19.39 -22.22 -17.94
CA GLU A 68 20.13 -21.55 -19.01
C GLU A 68 20.67 -20.17 -18.61
N ARG A 69 20.50 -19.76 -17.36
CA ARG A 69 20.89 -18.44 -16.81
C ARG A 69 20.32 -17.25 -17.59
N ARG A 70 19.09 -17.39 -18.07
CA ARG A 70 18.37 -16.34 -18.80
C ARG A 70 17.54 -15.44 -17.87
N ILE A 71 17.50 -15.76 -16.58
CA ILE A 71 16.87 -14.96 -15.51
C ILE A 71 17.97 -14.31 -14.67
N ASP A 72 17.96 -12.98 -14.61
CA ASP A 72 18.95 -12.20 -13.86
C ASP A 72 18.56 -12.02 -12.39
N LEU A 73 17.26 -12.02 -12.08
CA LEU A 73 16.70 -11.77 -10.75
C LEU A 73 15.37 -12.49 -10.58
N MET A 74 15.19 -13.14 -9.43
CA MET A 74 13.89 -13.64 -8.98
C MET A 74 13.31 -12.72 -7.91
N ILE A 75 12.04 -12.33 -8.05
CA ILE A 75 11.30 -11.57 -7.05
C ILE A 75 10.12 -12.41 -6.58
N VAL A 76 10.20 -12.90 -5.34
CA VAL A 76 9.06 -13.54 -4.68
C VAL A 76 8.14 -12.44 -4.16
N SER A 77 6.96 -12.33 -4.73
CA SER A 77 6.08 -11.16 -4.59
C SER A 77 5.40 -11.04 -3.23
N SER A 78 5.38 -12.13 -2.45
CA SER A 78 4.68 -12.17 -1.18
C SER A 78 5.20 -13.31 -0.30
N PRO A 79 5.17 -13.18 1.05
CA PRO A 79 5.42 -14.29 1.96
C PRO A 79 4.18 -15.21 2.14
N ARG A 80 3.12 -15.02 1.36
CA ARG A 80 1.89 -15.82 1.41
C ARG A 80 2.10 -17.19 0.78
N SER A 81 1.22 -18.12 1.14
CA SER A 81 1.34 -19.52 0.75
C SER A 81 1.39 -19.75 -0.75
N GLY A 82 0.64 -18.98 -1.55
CA GLY A 82 0.63 -19.11 -3.00
C GLY A 82 1.97 -18.83 -3.65
N ALA A 83 2.60 -17.68 -3.33
CA ALA A 83 3.92 -17.34 -3.85
C ALA A 83 5.01 -18.28 -3.31
N MET A 84 4.91 -18.66 -2.04
CA MET A 84 5.87 -19.59 -1.43
C MET A 84 5.79 -21.00 -2.05
N GLU A 85 4.61 -21.47 -2.41
CA GLU A 85 4.42 -22.74 -3.09
C GLU A 85 4.92 -22.68 -4.53
N ALA A 86 4.60 -21.61 -5.25
CA ALA A 86 5.13 -21.38 -6.60
C ALA A 86 6.67 -21.37 -6.61
N PHE A 87 7.29 -20.69 -5.63
CA PHE A 87 8.76 -20.70 -5.51
C PHE A 87 9.31 -22.10 -5.21
N ARG A 88 8.67 -22.90 -4.34
CA ARG A 88 9.14 -24.27 -4.05
C ARG A 88 9.13 -25.15 -5.30
N ARG A 89 8.18 -25.01 -6.20
CA ARG A 89 8.13 -25.73 -7.47
C ARG A 89 9.37 -25.43 -8.35
N LEU A 90 9.92 -24.21 -8.22
CA LEU A 90 11.11 -23.76 -8.99
C LEU A 90 12.45 -24.01 -8.28
N ASN A 91 12.43 -24.39 -6.99
CA ASN A 91 13.59 -24.32 -6.09
C ASN A 91 14.80 -25.16 -6.57
N GLU A 92 14.56 -26.33 -7.16
CA GLU A 92 15.66 -27.18 -7.68
C GLU A 92 16.40 -26.50 -8.84
N SER A 93 15.70 -25.65 -9.59
CA SER A 93 16.26 -24.90 -10.73
C SER A 93 16.84 -23.53 -10.35
N ALA A 94 16.48 -23.00 -9.16
CA ALA A 94 16.80 -21.62 -8.75
C ALA A 94 18.29 -21.38 -8.39
N ASN A 95 19.14 -22.41 -8.49
CA ASN A 95 20.51 -22.40 -7.99
C ASN A 95 21.37 -21.28 -8.62
N GLY A 96 21.79 -20.33 -7.78
CA GLY A 96 22.69 -19.23 -8.16
C GLY A 96 22.01 -17.98 -8.71
N THR A 97 20.68 -17.97 -8.94
CA THR A 97 19.95 -16.76 -9.32
C THR A 97 19.66 -15.93 -8.06
N PRO A 98 19.97 -14.61 -8.04
CA PRO A 98 19.64 -13.74 -6.91
C PRO A 98 18.14 -13.71 -6.63
N VAL A 99 17.75 -13.81 -5.35
CA VAL A 99 16.35 -13.81 -4.92
C VAL A 99 16.06 -12.64 -4.00
N VAL A 100 14.91 -12.02 -4.21
CA VAL A 100 14.36 -10.92 -3.40
C VAL A 100 12.97 -11.30 -2.90
N LEU A 101 12.64 -10.96 -1.64
CA LEU A 101 11.31 -11.17 -1.09
C LEU A 101 10.61 -9.83 -0.85
N LEU A 102 9.39 -9.68 -1.37
CA LEU A 102 8.50 -8.57 -1.03
C LEU A 102 7.56 -8.98 0.11
N ASP A 103 7.32 -8.10 1.05
CA ASP A 103 6.37 -8.31 2.13
C ASP A 103 5.39 -7.13 2.24
N GLY A 104 4.20 -7.31 1.64
CA GLY A 104 3.09 -6.36 1.62
C GLY A 104 2.15 -6.46 2.82
N GLU A 105 2.46 -7.26 3.83
CA GLU A 105 1.57 -7.47 4.97
C GLU A 105 1.40 -6.23 5.86
N ASP A 106 0.23 -6.14 6.51
CA ASP A 106 -0.26 -4.98 7.28
C ASP A 106 0.45 -4.75 8.63
N ASP A 107 1.42 -5.56 8.98
CA ASP A 107 2.17 -5.46 10.23
C ASP A 107 3.68 -5.21 10.01
N GLY A 108 4.38 -4.78 11.06
CA GLY A 108 5.83 -4.53 11.01
C GLY A 108 6.71 -5.75 11.19
N ARG A 109 6.15 -6.97 11.30
CA ARG A 109 6.92 -8.20 11.49
C ARG A 109 7.70 -8.57 10.24
N ILE A 110 8.93 -8.99 10.43
CA ILE A 110 9.73 -9.62 9.38
C ILE A 110 9.48 -11.14 9.41
N ARG A 111 9.18 -11.69 8.26
CA ARG A 111 8.93 -13.13 8.09
C ARG A 111 10.22 -13.84 7.72
N SER A 112 11.09 -13.95 8.73
CA SER A 112 12.43 -14.53 8.57
C SER A 112 12.40 -15.95 8.04
N ASP A 113 11.38 -16.74 8.40
CA ASP A 113 11.23 -18.11 7.89
C ASP A 113 10.94 -18.13 6.39
N ALA A 114 10.07 -17.25 5.91
CA ALA A 114 9.81 -17.10 4.48
C ALA A 114 11.07 -16.64 3.73
N ALA A 115 11.78 -15.62 4.26
CA ALA A 115 13.01 -15.14 3.67
C ALA A 115 14.09 -16.24 3.58
N ARG A 116 14.18 -17.07 4.62
CA ARG A 116 15.09 -18.23 4.68
C ARG A 116 14.73 -19.29 3.66
N CYS A 117 13.45 -19.61 3.57
CA CYS A 117 12.91 -20.62 2.66
C CYS A 117 13.25 -20.30 1.19
N VAL A 118 13.17 -19.02 0.81
CA VAL A 118 13.47 -18.59 -0.56
C VAL A 118 14.94 -18.17 -0.77
N GLY A 119 15.76 -18.19 0.28
CA GLY A 119 17.16 -17.75 0.18
C GLY A 119 17.29 -16.27 -0.18
N ALA A 120 16.38 -15.41 0.34
CA ALA A 120 16.34 -14.00 -0.03
C ALA A 120 17.65 -13.28 0.28
N GLY A 121 18.28 -12.69 -0.73
CA GLY A 121 19.43 -11.79 -0.59
C GLY A 121 19.02 -10.41 -0.10
N LEU A 122 17.81 -9.95 -0.46
CA LEU A 122 17.19 -8.70 0.02
C LEU A 122 15.73 -8.93 0.41
N TYR A 123 15.28 -8.14 1.39
CA TYR A 123 13.91 -8.17 1.89
C TYR A 123 13.30 -6.77 1.82
N PHE A 124 12.15 -6.65 1.20
CA PHE A 124 11.44 -5.38 1.09
C PHE A 124 10.15 -5.40 1.89
N LYS A 125 10.04 -4.49 2.86
CA LYS A 125 8.91 -4.41 3.79
C LYS A 125 8.06 -3.17 3.58
N ARG A 126 6.75 -3.33 3.34
CA ARG A 126 5.82 -2.21 3.24
C ARG A 126 5.66 -1.47 4.58
N GLU A 127 5.30 -2.18 5.62
CA GLU A 127 5.13 -1.64 6.98
C GLU A 127 6.45 -1.61 7.77
N TYR A 128 7.53 -1.10 7.15
CA TYR A 128 8.82 -0.96 7.82
C TYR A 128 8.72 0.09 8.91
N LYS A 129 8.67 -0.33 10.19
CA LYS A 129 8.44 0.55 11.33
C LYS A 129 9.64 1.45 11.64
N LYS A 130 9.36 2.71 11.97
CA LYS A 130 10.37 3.61 12.51
C LYS A 130 10.89 3.07 13.85
N PRO A 131 12.18 3.27 14.16
CA PRO A 131 12.69 3.02 15.50
C PRO A 131 11.86 3.82 16.52
N THR A 132 11.25 3.15 17.49
CA THR A 132 10.57 3.83 18.58
C THR A 132 11.61 4.30 19.56
N LYS A 133 11.71 5.61 19.77
CA LYS A 133 12.46 6.16 20.91
C LYS A 133 11.71 5.77 22.17
N VAL A 134 12.42 5.09 23.11
CA VAL A 134 12.05 4.88 24.51
C VAL A 134 11.12 3.69 24.76
N ASN A 135 11.69 2.64 25.31
CA ASN A 135 10.96 1.72 26.19
C ASN A 135 10.71 2.42 27.56
N ARG A 136 9.83 1.87 28.40
CA ARG A 136 9.47 2.42 29.72
C ARG A 136 10.68 2.69 30.66
N ASN A 137 11.87 2.20 30.31
CA ASN A 137 13.13 2.33 31.05
C ASN A 137 14.12 3.29 30.39
N GLY A 138 13.72 4.11 29.42
CA GLY A 138 14.58 5.11 28.78
C GLY A 138 15.54 4.56 27.72
N GLY A 139 15.51 3.27 27.42
CA GLY A 139 16.35 2.64 26.39
C GLY A 139 15.71 2.64 24.99
N TRP A 140 16.54 2.49 23.98
CA TRP A 140 16.09 2.25 22.61
C TRP A 140 15.44 0.86 22.54
N SER A 141 14.17 0.81 22.14
CA SER A 141 13.60 -0.44 21.64
C SER A 141 13.90 -0.54 20.15
N PRO A 142 14.50 -1.61 19.68
CA PRO A 142 14.62 -1.84 18.25
C PRO A 142 13.21 -1.79 17.63
N PRO A 143 13.08 -1.33 16.39
CA PRO A 143 11.79 -1.34 15.71
C PRO A 143 11.23 -2.77 15.74
N ALA A 144 9.90 -2.90 15.73
CA ALA A 144 9.23 -4.21 15.67
C ALA A 144 9.59 -5.02 14.40
N THR A 145 10.33 -4.42 13.49
CA THR A 145 10.92 -5.03 12.31
C THR A 145 12.25 -5.72 12.59
N PHE A 146 12.85 -5.51 13.76
CA PHE A 146 14.08 -6.22 14.12
C PHE A 146 13.77 -7.67 14.43
N HIS A 147 14.56 -8.55 13.87
CA HIS A 147 14.49 -10.00 14.08
C HIS A 147 15.90 -10.55 14.22
N GLU A 148 15.97 -11.81 14.67
CA GLU A 148 17.21 -12.48 15.05
C GLU A 148 18.00 -13.10 13.88
N ASP A 149 17.56 -12.92 12.63
CA ASP A 149 18.25 -13.47 11.46
C ASP A 149 19.37 -12.54 10.98
N SER A 150 20.58 -12.78 11.45
CA SER A 150 21.77 -11.98 11.10
C SER A 150 22.06 -11.90 9.60
N ARG A 151 21.54 -12.82 8.78
CA ARG A 151 21.73 -12.80 7.31
C ARG A 151 20.97 -11.67 6.63
N LEU A 152 19.89 -11.18 7.25
CA LEU A 152 19.10 -10.05 6.77
C LEU A 152 19.53 -8.71 7.40
N GLU A 153 20.55 -8.70 8.26
CA GLU A 153 21.06 -7.48 8.84
C GLU A 153 21.59 -6.55 7.74
N GLY A 154 21.11 -5.31 7.71
CA GLY A 154 21.43 -4.35 6.65
C GLY A 154 20.83 -4.66 5.28
N ARG A 155 19.97 -5.67 5.15
CA ARG A 155 19.38 -6.14 3.87
C ARG A 155 17.84 -6.00 3.84
N ILE A 156 17.25 -5.32 4.82
CA ILE A 156 15.81 -5.04 4.88
C ILE A 156 15.57 -3.58 4.52
N TYR A 157 14.73 -3.35 3.52
CA TYR A 157 14.46 -2.02 2.98
C TYR A 157 12.96 -1.68 3.00
N PRO A 158 12.59 -0.42 3.28
CA PRO A 158 11.20 0.02 3.20
C PRO A 158 10.74 0.05 1.74
N LEU A 159 9.56 -0.50 1.47
CA LEU A 159 8.91 -0.45 0.16
C LEU A 159 7.41 -0.16 0.33
N PRO A 160 7.02 1.09 0.55
CA PRO A 160 5.61 1.47 0.67
C PRO A 160 4.89 1.38 -0.67
N PHE A 161 3.56 1.44 -0.62
CA PHE A 161 2.71 1.55 -1.81
C PHE A 161 3.09 2.72 -2.71
N SER A 162 2.53 2.72 -3.89
CA SER A 162 2.74 3.71 -4.94
C SER A 162 1.43 3.99 -5.68
N VAL A 163 1.51 4.75 -6.75
CA VAL A 163 0.42 4.90 -7.71
C VAL A 163 0.84 4.35 -9.07
N THR A 164 -0.09 3.69 -9.75
CA THR A 164 0.06 3.29 -11.15
C THR A 164 -0.41 4.41 -12.08
N ALA A 165 -0.01 4.37 -13.35
CA ALA A 165 -0.49 5.31 -14.37
C ALA A 165 -2.03 5.31 -14.46
N ALA A 166 -2.66 4.15 -14.33
CA ALA A 166 -4.12 4.00 -14.31
C ALA A 166 -4.81 4.71 -13.14
N SER A 167 -4.10 4.88 -12.01
CA SER A 167 -4.60 5.60 -10.83
C SER A 167 -4.49 7.12 -10.96
N MET A 168 -3.70 7.62 -11.90
CA MET A 168 -3.44 9.06 -12.11
C MET A 168 -4.34 9.71 -13.15
N SER A 169 -5.40 9.03 -13.61
CA SER A 169 -6.35 9.60 -14.57
C SER A 169 -7.12 10.77 -13.93
N HIS A 170 -7.07 11.92 -14.59
CA HIS A 170 -7.82 13.11 -14.20
C HIS A 170 -9.06 13.28 -15.06
N PRO A 171 -10.16 13.83 -14.53
CA PRO A 171 -11.30 14.19 -15.36
C PRO A 171 -10.87 15.26 -16.37
N SER A 172 -11.44 15.19 -17.57
CA SER A 172 -11.17 16.14 -18.67
C SER A 172 -11.71 17.55 -18.42
N SER A 173 -12.54 17.75 -17.38
CA SER A 173 -13.10 19.04 -16.98
C SER A 173 -12.78 19.35 -15.53
N MET A 174 -12.52 20.63 -15.22
CA MET A 174 -12.40 21.10 -13.84
C MET A 174 -13.75 20.95 -13.12
N LEU A 175 -13.81 20.02 -12.18
CA LEU A 175 -14.96 19.85 -11.31
C LEU A 175 -14.93 20.88 -10.18
N THR A 176 -16.08 21.45 -9.86
CA THR A 176 -16.22 22.31 -8.68
C THR A 176 -15.98 21.50 -7.41
N ARG A 177 -15.04 21.96 -6.58
CA ARG A 177 -14.75 21.33 -5.29
C ARG A 177 -15.75 21.80 -4.24
N ASP A 178 -16.86 21.08 -4.15
CA ASP A 178 -17.99 21.42 -3.29
C ASP A 178 -17.98 20.69 -1.93
N VAL A 179 -17.11 19.69 -1.75
CA VAL A 179 -16.94 18.93 -0.49
C VAL A 179 -15.72 19.46 0.25
N ASP A 180 -15.85 19.85 1.52
CA ASP A 180 -14.72 20.37 2.29
C ASP A 180 -13.71 19.27 2.59
N ILE A 181 -14.18 18.11 3.05
CA ILE A 181 -13.33 16.94 3.29
C ILE A 181 -14.11 15.65 3.06
N SER A 182 -13.45 14.65 2.49
CA SER A 182 -14.02 13.31 2.29
C SER A 182 -13.19 12.21 2.94
N PHE A 183 -13.84 11.10 3.22
CA PHE A 183 -13.22 9.85 3.63
C PHE A 183 -14.08 8.66 3.20
N VAL A 184 -13.50 7.68 2.52
CA VAL A 184 -14.15 6.40 2.22
C VAL A 184 -13.21 5.28 2.62
N GLY A 185 -13.68 4.31 3.40
CA GLY A 185 -12.85 3.17 3.76
C GLY A 185 -13.55 2.10 4.54
N ARG A 186 -12.95 0.90 4.52
CA ARG A 186 -13.40 -0.22 5.35
C ARG A 186 -13.21 0.12 6.82
N ALA A 187 -14.15 -0.30 7.68
CA ALA A 187 -14.08 -0.13 9.14
C ALA A 187 -13.04 -1.07 9.79
N SER A 188 -11.83 -1.14 9.21
CA SER A 188 -10.76 -2.06 9.63
C SER A 188 -9.95 -1.57 10.84
N HIS A 189 -10.15 -0.31 11.25
CA HIS A 189 -9.48 0.26 12.41
C HIS A 189 -10.37 1.29 13.10
N ARG A 190 -10.39 1.30 14.46
CA ARG A 190 -11.21 2.20 15.28
C ARG A 190 -11.02 3.68 14.98
N LYS A 191 -9.81 4.09 14.63
CA LYS A 191 -9.49 5.49 14.25
C LYS A 191 -10.33 5.98 13.07
N ARG A 192 -10.65 5.12 12.10
CA ARG A 192 -11.50 5.48 10.95
C ARG A 192 -12.90 5.86 11.39
N VAL A 193 -13.50 5.05 12.27
CA VAL A 193 -14.81 5.31 12.85
C VAL A 193 -14.79 6.60 13.65
N ARG A 194 -13.76 6.81 14.48
CA ARG A 194 -13.58 8.02 15.28
C ARG A 194 -13.49 9.28 14.41
N ALA A 195 -12.67 9.27 13.38
CA ALA A 195 -12.49 10.39 12.46
C ALA A 195 -13.80 10.73 11.72
N VAL A 196 -14.53 9.73 11.21
CA VAL A 196 -15.81 9.90 10.53
C VAL A 196 -16.86 10.48 11.49
N ASN A 197 -16.96 9.94 12.71
CA ASN A 197 -17.88 10.45 13.74
C ASN A 197 -17.59 11.91 14.09
N LEU A 198 -16.32 12.26 14.23
CA LEU A 198 -15.90 13.64 14.51
C LEU A 198 -16.30 14.58 13.38
N LEU A 199 -15.98 14.25 12.14
CA LEU A 199 -16.28 15.08 10.98
C LEU A 199 -17.79 15.27 10.77
N ARG A 200 -18.57 14.21 10.89
CA ARG A 200 -20.04 14.28 10.76
C ARG A 200 -20.72 15.12 11.83
N ARG A 201 -20.17 15.16 13.05
CA ARG A 201 -20.71 15.97 14.16
C ARG A 201 -20.22 17.41 14.12
N THR A 202 -19.21 17.72 13.31
CA THR A 202 -18.65 19.07 13.26
C THR A 202 -19.52 19.98 12.40
N LYS A 203 -20.22 20.93 13.06
CA LYS A 203 -21.04 21.92 12.36
C LYS A 203 -20.21 22.81 11.43
N GLY A 204 -20.78 23.15 10.28
CA GLY A 204 -20.19 24.05 9.31
C GLY A 204 -19.04 23.44 8.50
N ILE A 205 -18.91 22.10 8.47
CA ILE A 205 -18.03 21.34 7.57
C ILE A 205 -18.91 20.46 6.68
N ARG A 206 -18.74 20.56 5.37
CA ARG A 206 -19.36 19.65 4.41
C ARG A 206 -18.49 18.41 4.25
N PHE A 207 -18.82 17.39 5.04
CA PHE A 207 -18.17 16.07 4.98
C PHE A 207 -18.96 15.11 4.10
N GLU A 208 -18.29 14.38 3.22
CA GLU A 208 -18.89 13.32 2.39
C GLU A 208 -18.10 12.00 2.50
N GLY A 209 -18.82 10.88 2.53
CA GLY A 209 -18.23 9.54 2.68
C GLY A 209 -18.55 8.89 4.02
N GLY A 210 -17.72 7.94 4.43
CA GLY A 210 -17.93 7.15 5.65
C GLY A 210 -17.09 5.90 5.71
N VAL A 211 -17.49 4.96 6.57
CA VAL A 211 -16.93 3.62 6.67
C VAL A 211 -17.90 2.59 6.13
N TYR A 212 -17.38 1.55 5.49
CA TYR A 212 -18.17 0.38 5.11
C TYR A 212 -17.69 -0.88 5.84
N LEU A 213 -18.62 -1.82 6.02
CA LEU A 213 -18.35 -3.12 6.61
C LEU A 213 -18.17 -4.13 5.47
N ASP A 214 -17.12 -4.92 5.57
CA ASP A 214 -16.93 -6.06 4.66
C ASP A 214 -17.44 -7.32 5.35
N ALA A 215 -18.46 -7.95 4.77
CA ALA A 215 -19.07 -9.16 5.32
C ALA A 215 -18.09 -10.34 5.43
N ALA A 216 -17.04 -10.34 4.62
CA ALA A 216 -16.00 -11.38 4.63
C ALA A 216 -14.94 -11.15 5.72
N ASP A 217 -14.84 -9.95 6.27
CA ASP A 217 -13.78 -9.61 7.24
C ASP A 217 -14.21 -9.90 8.68
N ARG A 218 -13.52 -10.84 9.35
CA ARG A 218 -13.70 -11.12 10.80
C ARG A 218 -13.59 -9.87 11.67
N ARG A 219 -12.71 -8.91 11.32
CA ARG A 219 -12.53 -7.66 12.08
C ARG A 219 -13.72 -6.73 11.91
N SER A 220 -14.31 -6.66 10.72
CA SER A 220 -15.56 -5.93 10.48
C SER A 220 -16.73 -6.57 11.23
N LYS A 221 -16.79 -7.91 11.28
CA LYS A 221 -17.79 -8.64 12.07
C LYS A 221 -17.62 -8.43 13.57
N LEU A 222 -16.36 -8.37 14.09
CA LEU A 222 -16.09 -8.08 15.51
C LEU A 222 -16.45 -6.62 15.86
N ALA A 223 -16.15 -5.66 14.99
CA ALA A 223 -16.53 -4.26 15.18
C ALA A 223 -18.06 -4.05 15.16
N ALA A 224 -18.76 -4.89 14.40
CA ALA A 224 -20.23 -4.94 14.36
C ALA A 224 -20.85 -5.86 15.43
N SER A 225 -20.05 -6.70 16.10
CA SER A 225 -20.52 -7.63 17.12
C SER A 225 -20.78 -6.93 18.46
N TRP A 226 -21.66 -7.53 19.28
CA TRP A 226 -22.01 -7.04 20.62
C TRP A 226 -20.76 -6.84 21.52
N LEU A 227 -19.74 -7.71 21.39
CA LEU A 227 -18.47 -7.60 22.10
C LEU A 227 -17.64 -6.39 21.62
N GLY A 228 -17.62 -6.11 20.33
CA GLY A 228 -16.98 -4.93 19.75
C GLY A 228 -17.63 -3.63 20.24
N ILE A 229 -18.95 -3.63 20.40
CA ILE A 229 -19.72 -2.51 20.96
C ILE A 229 -19.41 -2.32 22.46
N ALA A 230 -19.32 -3.41 23.23
CA ALA A 230 -19.04 -3.35 24.67
C ALA A 230 -17.59 -2.94 24.96
N THR A 231 -16.61 -3.50 24.25
CA THR A 231 -15.18 -3.13 24.40
C THR A 231 -14.91 -1.70 23.91
N SER A 232 -15.60 -1.24 22.85
CA SER A 232 -15.53 0.13 22.36
C SER A 232 -16.10 1.14 23.38
N LYS A 233 -17.18 0.80 24.07
CA LYS A 233 -17.72 1.62 25.16
C LYS A 233 -16.77 1.70 26.37
N LEU A 234 -16.12 0.59 26.72
CA LEU A 234 -15.13 0.56 27.83
C LEU A 234 -13.87 1.38 27.50
N MET A 235 -13.50 1.47 26.22
CA MET A 235 -12.33 2.22 25.75
C MET A 235 -12.65 3.65 25.28
N GLY A 236 -13.88 4.11 25.45
CA GLY A 236 -14.32 5.47 25.09
C GLY A 236 -14.49 5.73 23.59
N ASP A 237 -14.43 4.69 22.77
CA ASP A 237 -14.67 4.79 21.32
C ASP A 237 -16.05 4.20 20.98
N PRO A 238 -17.05 5.01 20.62
CA PRO A 238 -18.37 4.49 20.25
C PRO A 238 -18.27 3.65 18.96
N PRO A 239 -19.07 2.57 18.83
CA PRO A 239 -19.20 1.83 17.59
C PRO A 239 -19.64 2.78 16.48
N ALA A 240 -19.30 2.43 15.22
CA ALA A 240 -19.81 3.19 14.09
C ALA A 240 -21.35 3.14 14.11
N PRO A 241 -22.04 4.25 14.39
CA PRO A 241 -23.48 4.26 14.35
C PRO A 241 -23.93 3.95 12.91
N ALA A 242 -25.13 3.40 12.76
CA ALA A 242 -25.66 2.99 11.44
C ALA A 242 -25.55 4.09 10.38
N TRP A 243 -25.67 5.37 10.79
CA TRP A 243 -25.52 6.50 9.89
C TRP A 243 -24.07 6.81 9.44
N ALA A 244 -23.05 6.25 10.10
CA ALA A 244 -21.66 6.39 9.69
C ALA A 244 -21.25 5.27 8.71
N GLN A 245 -22.08 4.24 8.56
CA GLN A 245 -21.88 3.15 7.63
C GLN A 245 -22.39 3.55 6.23
N MET A 246 -21.69 3.12 5.24
CA MET A 246 -22.05 3.29 3.84
C MET A 246 -21.88 1.96 3.08
N SER A 247 -22.49 1.83 1.93
CA SER A 247 -22.17 0.76 0.98
C SER A 247 -20.76 0.95 0.42
N ARG A 248 -20.11 -0.15 0.06
CA ARG A 248 -18.83 -0.07 -0.63
C ARG A 248 -19.00 0.73 -1.92
N MET A 249 -18.23 1.81 -2.03
CA MET A 249 -18.21 2.66 -3.23
C MET A 249 -17.42 1.98 -4.34
N ASN A 250 -17.87 2.05 -5.57
CA ASN A 250 -17.08 1.62 -6.72
C ASN A 250 -15.91 2.60 -6.99
N VAL A 251 -14.98 2.20 -7.82
CA VAL A 251 -13.74 2.97 -8.08
C VAL A 251 -14.05 4.31 -8.76
N GLN A 252 -15.02 4.36 -9.67
CA GLN A 252 -15.37 5.56 -10.41
C GLN A 252 -16.00 6.62 -9.49
N ASP A 253 -16.97 6.22 -8.67
CA ASP A 253 -17.62 7.12 -7.70
C ASP A 253 -16.62 7.61 -6.64
N TYR A 254 -15.71 6.74 -6.20
CA TYR A 254 -14.65 7.12 -5.28
C TYR A 254 -13.71 8.18 -5.88
N ARG A 255 -13.27 8.00 -7.13
CA ARG A 255 -12.47 8.98 -7.85
C ARG A 255 -13.23 10.30 -8.05
N ALA A 256 -14.49 10.25 -8.43
CA ALA A 256 -15.34 11.42 -8.56
C ALA A 256 -15.46 12.19 -7.24
N LEU A 257 -15.62 11.48 -6.12
CA LEU A 257 -15.63 12.09 -4.80
C LEU A 257 -14.29 12.77 -4.46
N LEU A 258 -13.16 12.14 -4.73
CA LEU A 258 -11.85 12.77 -4.53
C LEU A 258 -11.72 14.07 -5.31
N HIS A 259 -12.12 14.09 -6.59
CA HIS A 259 -12.04 15.29 -7.43
C HIS A 259 -12.99 16.42 -7.00
N ARG A 260 -14.14 16.10 -6.37
CA ARG A 260 -15.05 17.06 -5.77
C ARG A 260 -14.62 17.56 -4.39
N SER A 261 -13.63 16.90 -3.77
CA SER A 261 -13.19 17.23 -2.42
C SER A 261 -12.06 18.26 -2.43
N LYS A 262 -12.13 19.27 -1.57
CA LYS A 262 -11.05 20.21 -1.29
C LYS A 262 -9.91 19.49 -0.58
N MET A 263 -10.26 18.62 0.35
CA MET A 263 -9.37 17.78 1.14
C MET A 263 -9.88 16.34 1.18
N ALA A 264 -9.00 15.38 1.35
CA ALA A 264 -9.41 14.01 1.67
C ALA A 264 -8.53 13.45 2.79
N LEU A 265 -9.17 12.67 3.66
CA LEU A 265 -8.53 12.11 4.84
C LEU A 265 -7.99 10.71 4.55
N SER A 266 -6.74 10.45 4.94
CA SER A 266 -6.18 9.10 5.02
C SER A 266 -5.95 8.70 6.46
N VAL A 267 -6.52 7.56 6.86
CA VAL A 267 -6.37 6.95 8.19
C VAL A 267 -5.97 5.51 8.02
N ARG A 268 -5.03 5.05 8.84
CA ARG A 268 -4.54 3.67 8.84
C ARG A 268 -5.66 2.63 8.79
N GLY A 269 -5.35 1.51 8.14
CA GLY A 269 -6.16 0.30 8.14
C GLY A 269 -5.61 -0.76 9.09
N GLY A 270 -5.29 -1.93 8.58
CA GLY A 270 -4.46 -2.91 9.26
C GLY A 270 -3.06 -2.36 9.51
N GLY A 271 -2.41 -1.82 8.46
CA GLY A 271 -1.20 -1.03 8.50
C GLY A 271 -1.46 0.47 8.37
N PHE A 272 -0.38 1.27 8.48
CA PHE A 272 -0.42 2.70 8.19
C PHE A 272 -0.55 2.96 6.70
N ASP A 273 0.30 2.30 5.90
CA ASP A 273 0.36 2.48 4.46
C ASP A 273 -0.91 1.96 3.81
N THR A 274 -1.66 2.86 3.24
CA THR A 274 -2.91 2.55 2.51
C THR A 274 -2.85 3.15 1.12
N VAL A 275 -3.42 2.47 0.14
CA VAL A 275 -3.50 2.97 -1.26
C VAL A 275 -4.06 4.39 -1.30
N ARG A 276 -5.03 4.69 -0.40
CA ARG A 276 -5.67 6.02 -0.29
C ARG A 276 -4.67 7.15 -0.04
N TYR A 277 -3.62 6.92 0.75
CA TYR A 277 -2.60 7.93 1.04
C TYR A 277 -1.99 8.49 -0.26
N TRP A 278 -1.83 7.64 -1.23
CA TRP A 278 -1.25 7.94 -2.54
C TRP A 278 -2.30 8.42 -3.55
N GLU A 279 -3.47 7.77 -3.58
CA GLU A 279 -4.57 8.09 -4.50
C GLU A 279 -5.11 9.51 -4.30
N ILE A 280 -5.17 10.00 -3.06
CA ILE A 280 -5.60 11.37 -2.75
C ILE A 280 -4.69 12.38 -3.44
N VAL A 281 -3.38 12.20 -3.34
CA VAL A 281 -2.41 13.09 -3.99
C VAL A 281 -2.46 12.93 -5.51
N ALA A 282 -2.60 11.70 -6.01
CA ALA A 282 -2.77 11.43 -7.43
C ALA A 282 -4.02 12.11 -8.02
N ALA A 283 -5.10 12.23 -7.26
CA ALA A 283 -6.32 12.95 -7.64
C ALA A 283 -6.19 14.49 -7.52
N LYS A 284 -5.00 15.01 -7.22
CA LYS A 284 -4.78 16.45 -6.95
C LYS A 284 -5.73 16.99 -5.88
N THR A 285 -5.95 16.22 -4.83
CA THR A 285 -6.74 16.60 -3.65
C THR A 285 -5.80 16.76 -2.46
N LEU A 286 -6.01 17.76 -1.61
CA LEU A 286 -5.13 17.97 -0.46
C LEU A 286 -5.25 16.81 0.52
N LEU A 287 -4.15 16.10 0.74
CA LEU A 287 -4.08 15.00 1.69
C LEU A 287 -4.02 15.53 3.13
N VAL A 288 -4.97 15.11 3.95
CA VAL A 288 -4.91 15.20 5.41
C VAL A 288 -4.72 13.79 5.97
N SER A 289 -3.75 13.58 6.84
CA SER A 289 -3.42 12.24 7.37
C SER A 289 -2.91 12.31 8.79
N GLU A 290 -2.95 11.19 9.52
CA GLU A 290 -2.13 11.03 10.72
C GLU A 290 -0.65 10.92 10.31
N PRO A 291 0.30 11.33 11.16
CA PRO A 291 1.73 11.17 10.86
C PRO A 291 2.10 9.68 10.70
N PRO A 292 2.94 9.31 9.71
CA PRO A 292 3.34 7.92 9.52
C PRO A 292 4.27 7.44 10.65
N ASP A 293 3.98 6.24 11.16
CA ASP A 293 4.84 5.49 12.09
C ASP A 293 5.75 4.47 11.39
N ILE A 294 5.77 4.52 10.05
CA ILE A 294 6.62 3.72 9.18
C ILE A 294 7.65 4.59 8.47
N VAL A 295 8.69 3.97 7.92
CA VAL A 295 9.66 4.64 7.06
C VAL A 295 9.13 4.66 5.63
N ILE A 296 8.95 5.84 5.11
CA ILE A 296 8.61 6.09 3.71
C ILE A 296 9.78 6.87 3.10
N PRO A 297 10.59 6.29 2.20
CA PRO A 297 11.63 7.02 1.50
C PRO A 297 11.03 8.21 0.76
N HIS A 298 11.63 9.39 0.90
CA HIS A 298 11.12 10.63 0.32
C HIS A 298 9.66 10.95 0.70
N ASN A 299 9.27 10.74 1.96
CA ASN A 299 7.89 11.01 2.39
C ASN A 299 7.49 12.46 2.16
N PHE A 300 6.18 12.69 2.06
CA PHE A 300 5.62 14.04 2.05
C PHE A 300 5.95 14.82 3.32
N GLU A 301 6.13 16.12 3.18
CA GLU A 301 6.42 17.07 4.26
C GLU A 301 5.15 17.77 4.73
N HIS A 302 4.98 17.84 6.06
CA HIS A 302 3.86 18.59 6.66
C HIS A 302 3.93 20.08 6.32
N GLY A 303 2.80 20.66 5.93
CA GLY A 303 2.68 22.08 5.61
C GLY A 303 3.21 22.50 4.23
N ARG A 304 3.90 21.59 3.54
CA ARG A 304 4.38 21.80 2.16
C ARG A 304 3.65 20.96 1.13
N HIS A 305 3.48 19.68 1.43
CA HIS A 305 2.86 18.70 0.54
C HIS A 305 1.51 18.24 1.07
N VAL A 306 1.41 18.02 2.37
CA VAL A 306 0.27 17.43 3.06
C VAL A 306 0.08 18.06 4.43
N ILE A 307 -1.08 17.82 5.05
CA ILE A 307 -1.30 18.19 6.45
C ILE A 307 -1.36 16.93 7.30
N PHE A 308 -0.43 16.80 8.25
CA PHE A 308 -0.53 15.80 9.30
C PHE A 308 -1.32 16.35 10.47
N CYS A 309 -2.43 15.70 10.80
CA CYS A 309 -3.24 15.98 11.97
C CYS A 309 -2.75 15.15 13.18
N ARG A 310 -3.21 15.47 14.36
CA ARG A 310 -2.92 14.70 15.57
C ARG A 310 -3.47 13.27 15.47
N HIS A 311 -2.81 12.34 16.13
CA HIS A 311 -3.23 10.93 16.16
C HIS A 311 -4.64 10.70 16.76
N ASP A 312 -5.13 11.65 17.57
CA ASP A 312 -6.45 11.64 18.18
C ASP A 312 -7.51 12.42 17.36
N PHE A 313 -7.10 13.06 16.25
CA PHE A 313 -7.91 13.88 15.35
C PHE A 313 -8.52 15.15 15.99
N HIS A 314 -8.11 15.51 17.20
CA HIS A 314 -8.71 16.64 17.91
C HIS A 314 -8.60 17.97 17.14
N ASP A 315 -7.51 18.16 16.39
CA ASP A 315 -7.23 19.33 15.56
C ASP A 315 -7.86 19.29 14.16
N LEU A 316 -8.38 18.13 13.73
CA LEU A 316 -8.90 17.94 12.38
C LEU A 316 -10.02 18.94 12.00
N PRO A 317 -11.00 19.26 12.85
CA PRO A 317 -12.00 20.27 12.53
C PRO A 317 -11.41 21.67 12.31
N ALA A 318 -10.41 22.05 13.08
CA ALA A 318 -9.74 23.35 12.94
C ALA A 318 -8.94 23.42 11.64
N ILE A 319 -8.23 22.34 11.28
CA ILE A 319 -7.51 22.20 10.02
C ILE A 319 -8.46 22.39 8.83
N VAL A 320 -9.61 21.68 8.85
CA VAL A 320 -10.58 21.75 7.76
C VAL A 320 -11.16 23.15 7.62
N ARG A 321 -11.60 23.79 8.73
CA ARG A 321 -12.14 25.15 8.67
C ARG A 321 -11.15 26.16 8.13
N ARG A 322 -9.88 26.08 8.54
CA ARG A 322 -8.82 26.99 8.07
C ARG A 322 -8.58 26.83 6.56
N LEU A 323 -8.49 25.59 6.08
CA LEU A 323 -8.04 25.33 4.72
C LEU A 323 -9.17 25.29 3.68
N ARG A 324 -10.44 25.11 4.09
CA ARG A 324 -11.56 25.05 3.13
C ARG A 324 -11.77 26.35 2.35
N ASP A 325 -11.42 27.49 2.98
CA ASP A 325 -11.65 28.82 2.43
C ASP A 325 -10.35 29.43 1.82
N ASP A 326 -9.21 28.77 2.01
CA ASP A 326 -7.91 29.21 1.48
C ASP A 326 -7.51 28.39 0.25
N ASP A 327 -8.11 28.75 -0.89
CA ASP A 327 -7.89 28.04 -2.17
C ASP A 327 -6.44 28.13 -2.62
N GLN A 328 -5.79 29.29 -2.41
CA GLN A 328 -4.41 29.49 -2.85
C GLN A 328 -3.45 28.55 -2.13
N VAL A 329 -3.48 28.53 -0.80
CA VAL A 329 -2.60 27.65 0.00
C VAL A 329 -2.85 26.18 -0.33
N ARG A 330 -4.14 25.78 -0.51
CA ARG A 330 -4.44 24.40 -0.92
C ARG A 330 -3.85 24.06 -2.28
N GLN A 331 -4.01 24.96 -3.26
CA GLN A 331 -3.51 24.74 -4.62
C GLN A 331 -1.98 24.59 -4.63
N GLU A 332 -1.26 25.48 -3.93
CA GLU A 332 0.19 25.43 -3.80
C GLU A 332 0.66 24.09 -3.22
N MET A 333 0.02 23.64 -2.13
CA MET A 333 0.34 22.36 -1.49
C MET A 333 0.02 21.16 -2.39
N VAL A 334 -1.12 21.17 -3.07
CA VAL A 334 -1.55 20.10 -3.97
C VAL A 334 -0.57 19.97 -5.15
N GLU A 335 -0.19 21.06 -5.77
CA GLU A 335 0.76 21.03 -6.90
C GLU A 335 2.17 20.60 -6.44
N ALA A 336 2.61 21.04 -5.26
CA ALA A 336 3.87 20.58 -4.68
C ALA A 336 3.84 19.08 -4.37
N ALA A 337 2.75 18.58 -3.75
CA ALA A 337 2.55 17.17 -3.45
C ALA A 337 2.50 16.32 -4.71
N TYR A 338 1.77 16.75 -5.74
CA TYR A 338 1.65 16.03 -6.99
C TYR A 338 3.00 15.91 -7.74
N ARG A 339 3.77 17.00 -7.80
CA ARG A 339 5.13 16.95 -8.37
C ARG A 339 6.04 16.01 -7.61
N HIS A 340 5.95 16.02 -6.26
CA HIS A 340 6.71 15.12 -5.41
C HIS A 340 6.29 13.66 -5.61
N LEU A 341 5.00 13.38 -5.74
CA LEU A 341 4.47 12.05 -6.06
C LEU A 341 5.05 11.52 -7.38
N LEU A 342 5.04 12.33 -8.44
CA LEU A 342 5.59 11.94 -9.73
C LEU A 342 7.12 11.68 -9.68
N ALA A 343 7.83 12.42 -8.85
CA ALA A 343 9.28 12.28 -8.71
C ALA A 343 9.69 11.00 -7.96
N TYR A 344 8.87 10.53 -6.99
CA TYR A 344 9.32 9.51 -6.04
C TYR A 344 8.34 8.35 -5.79
N HIS A 345 7.05 8.47 -6.15
CA HIS A 345 6.01 7.59 -5.62
C HIS A 345 5.12 6.94 -6.68
N THR A 346 5.54 6.93 -7.93
CA THR A 346 4.90 6.11 -8.97
C THR A 346 5.37 4.66 -8.87
N SER A 347 4.62 3.71 -9.43
CA SER A 347 5.01 2.30 -9.55
C SER A 347 6.38 2.15 -10.23
N GLU A 348 6.62 2.92 -11.29
CA GLU A 348 7.90 3.00 -12.00
C GLU A 348 9.06 3.42 -11.06
N ARG A 349 8.85 4.47 -10.24
CA ARG A 349 9.87 4.94 -9.29
C ARG A 349 10.15 3.92 -8.18
N ARG A 350 9.12 3.20 -7.72
CA ARG A 350 9.29 2.11 -6.76
C ARG A 350 10.05 0.93 -7.34
N ALA A 351 9.74 0.54 -8.58
CA ALA A 351 10.48 -0.51 -9.28
C ALA A 351 11.94 -0.10 -9.52
N THR A 352 12.19 1.14 -9.93
CA THR A 352 13.55 1.68 -10.09
C THR A 352 14.32 1.61 -8.77
N TYR A 353 13.73 2.09 -7.67
CA TYR A 353 14.33 2.02 -6.34
C TYR A 353 14.70 0.58 -5.92
N LEU A 354 13.79 -0.37 -6.14
CA LEU A 354 14.03 -1.78 -5.88
C LEU A 354 15.19 -2.32 -6.72
N LEU A 355 15.18 -2.09 -8.04
CA LEU A 355 16.19 -2.58 -8.96
C LEU A 355 17.58 -1.98 -8.66
N ASP A 356 17.63 -0.70 -8.28
CA ASP A 356 18.90 -0.04 -7.93
C ASP A 356 19.52 -0.61 -6.65
N LEU A 357 18.67 -1.01 -5.67
CA LEU A 357 19.15 -1.74 -4.49
C LEU A 357 19.64 -3.12 -4.86
N CYS A 358 18.92 -3.85 -5.71
CA CYS A 358 19.36 -5.17 -6.19
C CYS A 358 20.72 -5.10 -6.90
N ARG A 359 20.90 -4.18 -7.83
CA ARG A 359 22.17 -4.00 -8.57
C ARG A 359 23.37 -3.66 -7.68
N ARG A 360 23.13 -2.98 -6.56
CA ARG A 360 24.20 -2.57 -5.64
C ARG A 360 24.54 -3.61 -4.60
N MET A 361 23.61 -4.48 -4.24
CA MET A 361 23.70 -5.34 -3.06
C MET A 361 23.77 -6.83 -3.39
N LEU A 362 23.37 -7.24 -4.59
CA LEU A 362 23.38 -8.61 -5.10
C LEU A 362 24.39 -8.78 -6.23
#